data_253227852eb0ac7ca8909a2cf06de19d
#
_entry.id   253227852eb0ac7ca8909a2cf06de19d
#
_cell.length_a   1.000
_cell.length_b   1.000
_cell.length_c   1.000
_cell.angle_alpha   90.00
_cell.angle_beta   90.00
_cell.angle_gamma   90.00
#
_symmetry.space_group_name_H-M   'P 1'
#
loop_
_entity.id
_entity.type
_entity.pdbx_description
1 polymer ?
#
loop_
_entity_poly.entity_id
_entity_poly.type
_entity_poly.pdbx_seq_one_letter_code
_entity_poly.pdbx_strand_id
1 'polypeptide(L)'
;MSAVVVLAAIFGYSQPSVGYALANRGSQFSRIAVIGDSYTTGTDEGGQGPQSWTSRAWLLLASQGARIDADVAAEGGAGYGIRGNQGSLFEDLTTRAVDRDDVLVVFFGSRNDQPVDMQQYPGLVHDTFGIARRAAPQAKFLVIGPPWPTADPPGEVLALRDSLRAQAEAAGAVFVDPLAERWFVGRPDLIGPDGVHPTDAGHAYMAEKIAPLIRSQLAIPLSAS
;
A
#
# COMPACT_ATOMS: atom_id res chain seq x y z
N MET A 1 -72.91 52.49 -19.86
CA MET A 1 -72.05 51.34 -20.21
C MET A 1 -70.89 51.33 -19.23
N SER A 2 -70.94 50.42 -18.19
CA SER A 2 -69.89 50.40 -17.13
C SER A 2 -69.00 49.15 -17.42
N ALA A 3 -67.73 49.43 -17.60
CA ALA A 3 -66.73 48.38 -17.79
C ALA A 3 -66.25 47.88 -16.42
N VAL A 4 -66.45 46.59 -16.15
CA VAL A 4 -65.95 45.90 -14.98
C VAL A 4 -64.54 45.38 -15.32
N VAL A 5 -63.53 45.88 -14.64
CA VAL A 5 -62.14 45.36 -14.72
C VAL A 5 -62.01 44.28 -13.65
N VAL A 6 -61.85 43.03 -14.08
CA VAL A 6 -61.52 41.91 -13.19
C VAL A 6 -59.99 41.81 -13.06
N LEU A 7 -59.43 42.13 -11.89
CA LEU A 7 -58.03 41.86 -11.56
C LEU A 7 -57.88 40.39 -11.14
N ALA A 8 -57.25 39.60 -11.97
CA ALA A 8 -56.83 38.24 -11.59
C ALA A 8 -55.51 38.33 -10.81
N ALA A 9 -55.57 38.05 -9.51
CA ALA A 9 -54.35 37.91 -8.69
C ALA A 9 -53.75 36.53 -8.96
N ILE A 10 -52.57 36.53 -9.60
CA ILE A 10 -51.78 35.31 -9.81
C ILE A 10 -50.98 35.09 -8.51
N PHE A 11 -51.48 34.17 -7.68
CA PHE A 11 -50.69 33.61 -6.57
C PHE A 11 -49.62 32.70 -7.16
N GLY A 12 -48.39 33.18 -7.26
CA GLY A 12 -47.24 32.32 -7.55
C GLY A 12 -46.95 31.42 -6.37
N TYR A 13 -47.33 30.17 -6.47
CA TYR A 13 -46.86 29.14 -5.58
C TYR A 13 -45.37 28.83 -5.94
N SER A 14 -44.45 29.44 -5.18
CA SER A 14 -43.05 28.96 -5.16
C SER A 14 -43.02 27.56 -4.54
N GLN A 15 -42.93 26.57 -5.37
CA GLN A 15 -42.57 25.22 -4.92
C GLN A 15 -41.15 25.30 -4.34
N PRO A 16 -40.91 24.85 -3.10
CA PRO A 16 -39.55 24.67 -2.66
C PRO A 16 -38.89 23.64 -3.57
N SER A 17 -37.90 24.08 -4.35
CA SER A 17 -37.00 23.17 -5.04
C SER A 17 -36.28 22.37 -3.95
N VAL A 18 -36.77 21.15 -3.68
CA VAL A 18 -36.01 20.13 -2.97
C VAL A 18 -34.80 19.85 -3.88
N GLY A 19 -33.73 20.59 -3.66
CA GLY A 19 -32.45 20.26 -4.22
C GLY A 19 -32.13 18.86 -3.75
N TYR A 20 -32.35 17.86 -4.59
CA TYR A 20 -31.67 16.60 -4.49
C TYR A 20 -30.19 16.94 -4.65
N ALA A 21 -29.51 17.31 -3.59
CA ALA A 21 -28.11 17.08 -3.46
C ALA A 21 -27.99 15.56 -3.58
N LEU A 22 -27.90 15.07 -4.80
CA LEU A 22 -27.26 13.81 -5.07
C LEU A 22 -25.95 13.95 -4.33
N ALA A 23 -25.90 13.39 -3.11
CA ALA A 23 -24.66 13.06 -2.48
C ALA A 23 -23.97 12.14 -3.48
N ASN A 24 -23.22 12.76 -4.38
CA ASN A 24 -22.27 12.11 -5.23
C ASN A 24 -21.17 11.65 -4.26
N ARG A 25 -21.51 10.66 -3.42
CA ARG A 25 -20.57 9.73 -2.83
C ARG A 25 -20.11 8.85 -3.99
N GLY A 26 -19.58 9.50 -5.01
CA GLY A 26 -18.67 8.88 -5.93
C GLY A 26 -17.61 8.29 -5.02
N SER A 27 -17.62 7.00 -4.86
CA SER A 27 -16.58 6.27 -4.14
C SER A 27 -15.29 6.61 -4.87
N GLN A 28 -14.61 7.65 -4.38
CA GLN A 28 -13.36 8.13 -4.92
C GLN A 28 -12.36 7.00 -4.70
N PHE A 29 -11.72 6.56 -5.78
CA PHE A 29 -10.63 5.61 -5.68
C PHE A 29 -9.52 6.25 -4.86
N SER A 30 -8.98 5.49 -3.92
CA SER A 30 -7.74 5.86 -3.25
C SER A 30 -6.58 5.35 -4.11
N ARG A 31 -5.83 6.27 -4.70
CA ARG A 31 -4.61 5.91 -5.43
C ARG A 31 -3.51 5.59 -4.45
N ILE A 32 -2.83 4.46 -4.68
CA ILE A 32 -1.70 4.03 -3.88
C ILE A 32 -0.61 3.43 -4.75
N ALA A 33 0.64 3.67 -4.38
CA ALA A 33 1.77 2.98 -4.98
C ALA A 33 2.28 1.87 -4.04
N VAL A 34 2.71 0.75 -4.61
CA VAL A 34 3.35 -0.35 -3.87
C VAL A 34 4.69 -0.65 -4.51
N ILE A 35 5.75 -0.56 -3.70
CA ILE A 35 7.11 -0.89 -4.07
C ILE A 35 7.52 -2.17 -3.32
N GLY A 36 8.06 -3.16 -4.02
CA GLY A 36 8.43 -4.42 -3.39
C GLY A 36 9.37 -5.29 -4.20
N ASP A 37 9.68 -6.44 -3.60
CA ASP A 37 10.54 -7.48 -4.17
C ASP A 37 9.74 -8.73 -4.56
N SER A 38 10.37 -9.92 -4.53
CA SER A 38 9.73 -11.20 -4.83
C SER A 38 8.53 -11.53 -3.93
N TYR A 39 8.50 -11.00 -2.71
CA TYR A 39 7.33 -11.14 -1.82
C TYR A 39 6.11 -10.37 -2.33
N THR A 40 6.31 -9.44 -3.27
CA THR A 40 5.23 -8.69 -3.90
C THR A 40 4.92 -9.18 -5.31
N THR A 41 5.93 -9.55 -6.13
CA THR A 41 5.68 -10.09 -7.48
C THR A 41 5.07 -11.49 -7.46
N GLY A 42 5.32 -12.27 -6.39
CA GLY A 42 5.18 -13.72 -6.39
C GLY A 42 6.33 -14.40 -7.17
N THR A 43 6.39 -15.71 -7.04
CA THR A 43 7.38 -16.58 -7.68
C THR A 43 6.72 -17.89 -8.13
N ASP A 44 7.50 -18.86 -8.59
CA ASP A 44 6.99 -20.21 -8.89
C ASP A 44 6.44 -20.92 -7.64
N GLU A 45 6.81 -20.48 -6.43
CA GLU A 45 6.26 -21.00 -5.17
C GLU A 45 4.84 -20.53 -4.89
N GLY A 46 4.45 -19.37 -5.43
CA GLY A 46 3.10 -18.80 -5.30
C GLY A 46 3.03 -17.29 -5.45
N GLY A 47 1.83 -16.76 -5.34
CA GLY A 47 1.56 -15.33 -5.28
C GLY A 47 1.57 -14.61 -6.63
N GLN A 48 1.52 -15.33 -7.74
CA GLN A 48 1.48 -14.71 -9.06
C GLN A 48 0.07 -14.23 -9.43
N GLY A 49 -0.01 -13.09 -10.10
CA GLY A 49 -1.25 -12.53 -10.62
C GLY A 49 -2.36 -12.39 -9.55
N PRO A 50 -3.55 -13.00 -9.73
CA PRO A 50 -4.65 -12.90 -8.77
C PRO A 50 -4.35 -13.50 -7.39
N GLN A 51 -3.30 -14.33 -7.28
CA GLN A 51 -2.88 -14.96 -6.04
C GLN A 51 -1.94 -14.07 -5.22
N SER A 52 -1.45 -12.95 -5.77
CA SER A 52 -0.59 -12.01 -5.06
C SER A 52 -1.28 -11.43 -3.82
N TRP A 53 -0.49 -11.09 -2.80
CA TRP A 53 -1.04 -10.42 -1.63
C TRP A 53 -1.70 -9.09 -1.98
N THR A 54 -1.18 -8.37 -2.98
CA THR A 54 -1.76 -7.11 -3.45
C THR A 54 -3.16 -7.32 -4.00
N SER A 55 -3.33 -8.23 -4.97
CA SER A 55 -4.65 -8.55 -5.56
C SER A 55 -5.66 -9.00 -4.50
N ARG A 56 -5.23 -9.84 -3.56
CA ARG A 56 -6.08 -10.32 -2.45
C ARG A 56 -6.42 -9.19 -1.46
N ALA A 57 -5.46 -8.32 -1.15
CA ALA A 57 -5.69 -7.17 -0.28
C ALA A 57 -6.72 -6.20 -0.89
N TRP A 58 -6.66 -5.98 -2.21
CA TRP A 58 -7.67 -5.14 -2.90
C TRP A 58 -9.06 -5.73 -2.82
N LEU A 59 -9.22 -7.04 -2.93
CA LEU A 59 -10.51 -7.72 -2.75
C LEU A 59 -11.03 -7.58 -1.31
N LEU A 60 -10.17 -7.76 -0.31
CA LEU A 60 -10.51 -7.56 1.10
C LEU A 60 -10.95 -6.12 1.38
N LEU A 61 -10.21 -5.14 0.87
CA LEU A 61 -10.54 -3.73 1.02
C LEU A 61 -11.85 -3.36 0.29
N ALA A 62 -12.06 -3.90 -0.92
CA ALA A 62 -13.29 -3.68 -1.67
C ALA A 62 -14.52 -4.24 -0.95
N SER A 63 -14.41 -5.44 -0.32
CA SER A 63 -15.48 -6.01 0.49
C SER A 63 -15.87 -5.15 1.70
N GLN A 64 -14.95 -4.28 2.12
CA GLN A 64 -15.12 -3.32 3.21
C GLN A 64 -15.49 -1.91 2.71
N GLY A 65 -15.82 -1.76 1.43
CA GLY A 65 -16.23 -0.49 0.82
C GLY A 65 -15.10 0.45 0.42
N ALA A 66 -13.82 0.03 0.52
CA ALA A 66 -12.68 0.79 0.04
C ALA A 66 -12.42 0.46 -1.43
N ARG A 67 -12.28 1.48 -2.27
CA ARG A 67 -11.91 1.34 -3.68
C ARG A 67 -10.47 1.79 -3.87
N ILE A 68 -9.64 0.86 -4.30
CA ILE A 68 -8.21 1.08 -4.49
C ILE A 68 -7.91 1.11 -5.99
N ASP A 69 -7.15 2.12 -6.39
CA ASP A 69 -6.47 2.22 -7.68
C ASP A 69 -4.97 2.14 -7.36
N ALA A 70 -4.32 1.04 -7.69
CA ALA A 70 -2.98 0.75 -7.22
C ALA A 70 -1.99 0.55 -8.37
N ASP A 71 -0.89 1.31 -8.33
CA ASP A 71 0.29 1.05 -9.11
C ASP A 71 1.27 0.19 -8.31
N VAL A 72 1.51 -1.04 -8.79
CA VAL A 72 2.41 -1.99 -8.14
C VAL A 72 3.68 -2.11 -8.97
N ALA A 73 4.79 -1.56 -8.48
CA ALA A 73 6.11 -1.76 -9.05
C ALA A 73 6.93 -2.66 -8.12
N ALA A 74 7.15 -3.87 -8.56
CA ALA A 74 7.93 -4.84 -7.81
C ALA A 74 8.82 -5.66 -8.75
N GLU A 75 9.95 -6.13 -8.23
CA GLU A 75 10.91 -6.91 -8.99
C GLU A 75 11.60 -7.94 -8.09
N GLY A 76 11.58 -9.21 -8.50
CA GLY A 76 12.25 -10.27 -7.77
C GLY A 76 13.74 -9.96 -7.56
N GLY A 77 14.20 -10.11 -6.32
CA GLY A 77 15.59 -9.83 -5.95
C GLY A 77 15.93 -8.35 -5.73
N ALA A 78 15.03 -7.41 -6.02
CA ALA A 78 15.29 -5.99 -5.83
C ALA A 78 15.32 -5.60 -4.34
N GLY A 79 16.04 -4.54 -4.05
CA GLY A 79 16.13 -3.93 -2.73
C GLY A 79 16.47 -2.45 -2.83
N TYR A 80 16.75 -1.83 -1.70
CA TYR A 80 17.20 -0.45 -1.65
C TYR A 80 18.61 -0.28 -2.26
N GLY A 81 19.49 -1.26 -2.08
CA GLY A 81 20.85 -1.26 -2.60
C GLY A 81 21.18 -2.42 -3.55
N ILE A 82 20.30 -3.40 -3.69
CA ILE A 82 20.49 -4.56 -4.56
C ILE A 82 19.57 -4.47 -5.76
N ARG A 83 20.16 -4.62 -6.95
CA ARG A 83 19.39 -4.67 -8.21
C ARG A 83 18.69 -6.02 -8.34
N GLY A 84 17.43 -5.96 -8.69
CA GLY A 84 16.62 -7.13 -8.98
C GLY A 84 16.98 -7.80 -10.31
N ASN A 85 16.20 -8.81 -10.64
CA ASN A 85 16.42 -9.68 -11.83
C ASN A 85 16.32 -8.94 -13.18
N GLN A 86 15.68 -7.77 -13.20
CA GLN A 86 15.55 -6.90 -14.38
C GLN A 86 16.38 -5.63 -14.24
N GLY A 87 17.18 -5.51 -13.18
CA GLY A 87 18.13 -4.45 -12.95
C GLY A 87 17.62 -3.24 -12.16
N SER A 88 16.39 -3.26 -11.64
CA SER A 88 15.86 -2.13 -10.87
C SER A 88 16.27 -2.20 -9.39
N LEU A 89 16.52 -1.03 -8.80
CA LEU A 89 16.50 -0.79 -7.37
C LEU A 89 15.10 -0.35 -6.91
N PHE A 90 14.85 -0.28 -5.61
CA PHE A 90 13.61 0.29 -5.09
C PHE A 90 13.42 1.75 -5.49
N GLU A 91 14.50 2.53 -5.67
CA GLU A 91 14.41 3.90 -6.18
C GLU A 91 13.86 3.95 -7.62
N ASP A 92 14.29 3.03 -8.49
CA ASP A 92 13.80 2.92 -9.87
C ASP A 92 12.32 2.54 -9.89
N LEU A 93 11.93 1.57 -9.02
CA LEU A 93 10.55 1.14 -8.87
C LEU A 93 9.67 2.27 -8.32
N THR A 94 10.18 3.04 -7.35
CA THR A 94 9.51 4.21 -6.78
C THR A 94 9.26 5.28 -7.85
N THR A 95 10.27 5.59 -8.65
CA THR A 95 10.16 6.56 -9.75
C THR A 95 9.11 6.13 -10.78
N ARG A 96 8.92 4.83 -10.97
CA ARG A 96 7.97 4.27 -11.95
C ARG A 96 6.52 4.27 -11.46
N ALA A 97 6.31 4.04 -10.15
CA ALA A 97 4.97 3.78 -9.62
C ALA A 97 4.35 4.96 -8.88
N VAL A 98 5.17 5.86 -8.29
CA VAL A 98 4.63 6.90 -7.42
C VAL A 98 4.20 8.11 -8.22
N ASP A 99 2.91 8.43 -8.15
CA ASP A 99 2.29 9.58 -8.78
C ASP A 99 1.85 10.63 -7.75
N ARG A 100 1.68 11.87 -8.23
CA ARG A 100 1.33 13.03 -7.40
C ARG A 100 0.04 12.84 -6.57
N ASP A 101 -0.91 12.10 -7.14
CA ASP A 101 -2.24 11.91 -6.56
C ASP A 101 -2.32 10.67 -5.65
N ASP A 102 -1.18 9.99 -5.41
CA ASP A 102 -1.13 8.90 -4.45
C ASP A 102 -1.35 9.43 -3.04
N VAL A 103 -2.23 8.78 -2.30
CA VAL A 103 -2.52 9.10 -0.90
C VAL A 103 -1.72 8.21 0.06
N LEU A 104 -1.16 7.13 -0.45
CA LEU A 104 -0.35 6.17 0.31
C LEU A 104 0.72 5.56 -0.60
N VAL A 105 1.95 5.46 -0.09
CA VAL A 105 3.02 4.66 -0.68
C VAL A 105 3.38 3.54 0.29
N VAL A 106 3.33 2.30 -0.20
CA VAL A 106 3.69 1.10 0.56
C VAL A 106 5.05 0.61 0.08
N PHE A 107 6.01 0.49 0.98
CA PHE A 107 7.29 -0.18 0.74
C PHE A 107 7.28 -1.52 1.47
N PHE A 108 7.56 -2.61 0.78
CA PHE A 108 7.63 -3.94 1.39
C PHE A 108 8.94 -4.64 0.99
N GLY A 109 9.79 -4.87 1.97
CA GLY A 109 11.09 -5.51 1.83
C GLY A 109 12.19 -4.67 2.50
N SER A 110 13.47 -4.85 2.26
CA SER A 110 13.98 -5.95 1.44
C SER A 110 14.95 -6.79 2.26
N ARG A 111 14.75 -8.09 2.22
CA ARG A 111 15.76 -9.03 2.74
C ARG A 111 16.95 -9.20 1.77
N ASN A 112 16.79 -8.74 0.53
CA ASN A 112 17.80 -8.87 -0.51
C ASN A 112 19.02 -8.00 -0.25
N ASP A 113 18.89 -6.97 0.57
CA ASP A 113 19.94 -6.01 0.91
C ASP A 113 20.99 -6.54 1.89
N GLN A 114 20.96 -7.84 2.27
CA GLN A 114 21.94 -8.43 3.18
C GLN A 114 23.42 -8.20 2.77
N PRO A 115 23.79 -8.18 1.47
CA PRO A 115 25.15 -7.89 1.04
C PRO A 115 25.51 -6.39 1.06
N VAL A 116 24.54 -5.49 1.30
CA VAL A 116 24.77 -4.04 1.26
C VAL A 116 25.58 -3.57 2.49
N ASP A 117 26.55 -2.69 2.26
CA ASP A 117 27.27 -2.04 3.35
C ASP A 117 26.31 -1.23 4.23
N MET A 118 26.21 -1.60 5.50
CA MET A 118 25.35 -0.94 6.48
C MET A 118 25.70 0.52 6.74
N GLN A 119 26.88 1.01 6.31
CA GLN A 119 27.19 2.44 6.32
C GLN A 119 26.46 3.19 5.20
N GLN A 120 26.18 2.54 4.09
CA GLN A 120 25.49 3.12 2.93
C GLN A 120 23.97 2.92 2.98
N TYR A 121 23.51 1.81 3.57
CA TYR A 121 22.09 1.40 3.53
C TYR A 121 21.11 2.50 4.01
N PRO A 122 21.35 3.22 5.12
CA PRO A 122 20.46 4.30 5.55
C PRO A 122 20.28 5.40 4.50
N GLY A 123 21.35 5.75 3.78
CA GLY A 123 21.30 6.75 2.71
C GLY A 123 20.46 6.27 1.53
N LEU A 124 20.61 5.01 1.12
CA LEU A 124 19.82 4.42 0.02
C LEU A 124 18.32 4.41 0.33
N VAL A 125 17.95 4.07 1.57
CA VAL A 125 16.56 4.12 2.04
C VAL A 125 16.04 5.56 2.04
N HIS A 126 16.84 6.49 2.61
CA HIS A 126 16.50 7.91 2.66
C HIS A 126 16.23 8.49 1.27
N ASP A 127 17.11 8.20 0.31
CA ASP A 127 17.01 8.70 -1.06
C ASP A 127 15.76 8.16 -1.76
N THR A 128 15.46 6.85 -1.58
CA THR A 128 14.25 6.22 -2.09
C THR A 128 12.97 6.89 -1.52
N PHE A 129 12.91 7.12 -0.21
CA PHE A 129 11.80 7.83 0.42
C PHE A 129 11.71 9.28 -0.04
N GLY A 130 12.87 9.92 -0.29
CA GLY A 130 12.95 11.27 -0.85
C GLY A 130 12.35 11.36 -2.25
N ILE A 131 12.56 10.35 -3.12
CA ILE A 131 11.94 10.25 -4.44
C ILE A 131 10.41 10.20 -4.28
N ALA A 132 9.90 9.29 -3.46
CA ALA A 132 8.47 9.17 -3.20
C ALA A 132 7.86 10.47 -2.65
N ARG A 133 8.54 11.10 -1.70
CA ARG A 133 8.05 12.36 -1.09
C ARG A 133 8.01 13.51 -2.09
N ARG A 134 8.96 13.59 -3.02
CA ARG A 134 8.94 14.60 -4.10
C ARG A 134 7.82 14.34 -5.11
N ALA A 135 7.59 13.09 -5.47
CA ALA A 135 6.54 12.70 -6.42
C ALA A 135 5.14 12.91 -5.80
N ALA A 136 4.91 12.41 -4.58
CA ALA A 136 3.64 12.47 -3.85
C ALA A 136 3.81 13.19 -2.49
N PRO A 137 3.84 14.53 -2.45
CA PRO A 137 4.17 15.27 -1.22
C PRO A 137 3.20 15.05 -0.05
N GLN A 138 1.95 14.68 -0.35
CA GLN A 138 0.89 14.46 0.65
C GLN A 138 0.67 12.99 1.00
N ALA A 139 1.33 12.07 0.30
CA ALA A 139 1.17 10.65 0.56
C ALA A 139 1.68 10.27 1.96
N LYS A 140 0.93 9.42 2.63
CA LYS A 140 1.44 8.71 3.80
C LYS A 140 2.37 7.58 3.35
N PHE A 141 3.27 7.17 4.22
CA PHE A 141 4.13 6.03 3.96
C PHE A 141 3.83 4.91 4.93
N LEU A 142 3.68 3.69 4.40
CA LEU A 142 3.63 2.44 5.13
C LEU A 142 4.85 1.61 4.73
N VAL A 143 5.74 1.37 5.67
CA VAL A 143 6.97 0.62 5.45
C VAL A 143 6.87 -0.71 6.18
N ILE A 144 6.89 -1.80 5.43
CA ILE A 144 6.88 -3.16 5.94
C ILE A 144 8.30 -3.69 5.84
N GLY A 145 8.89 -4.02 6.98
CA GLY A 145 10.27 -4.50 7.06
C GLY A 145 10.48 -5.87 6.43
N PRO A 146 11.74 -6.33 6.36
CA PRO A 146 12.07 -7.62 5.76
C PRO A 146 11.42 -8.77 6.54
N PRO A 147 10.72 -9.69 5.86
CA PRO A 147 10.22 -10.90 6.48
C PRO A 147 11.30 -11.96 6.59
N TRP A 148 11.10 -12.93 7.53
CA TRP A 148 11.95 -14.09 7.65
C TRP A 148 11.13 -15.35 8.00
N PRO A 149 11.42 -16.51 7.37
CA PRO A 149 10.59 -17.72 7.54
C PRO A 149 10.69 -18.37 8.90
N THR A 150 11.83 -18.22 9.60
CA THR A 150 12.13 -18.90 10.86
C THR A 150 12.20 -17.94 12.05
N ALA A 151 12.31 -18.49 13.26
CA ALA A 151 12.45 -17.70 14.49
C ALA A 151 13.81 -17.01 14.62
N ASP A 152 14.80 -17.46 13.86
CA ASP A 152 16.20 -17.05 13.97
C ASP A 152 16.66 -16.33 12.68
N PRO A 153 16.25 -15.06 12.45
CA PRO A 153 16.76 -14.28 11.34
C PRO A 153 18.26 -13.99 11.52
N PRO A 154 19.05 -13.97 10.43
CA PRO A 154 20.46 -13.60 10.48
C PRO A 154 20.66 -12.17 11.04
N GLY A 155 21.85 -11.92 11.61
CA GLY A 155 22.20 -10.61 12.17
C GLY A 155 22.10 -9.48 11.14
N GLU A 156 22.43 -9.76 9.89
CA GLU A 156 22.33 -8.82 8.76
C GLU A 156 20.86 -8.40 8.53
N VAL A 157 19.93 -9.34 8.60
CA VAL A 157 18.48 -9.04 8.44
C VAL A 157 17.95 -8.21 9.60
N LEU A 158 18.45 -8.48 10.83
CA LEU A 158 18.11 -7.66 12.00
C LEU A 158 18.65 -6.24 11.88
N ALA A 159 19.89 -6.08 11.39
CA ALA A 159 20.50 -4.77 11.16
C ALA A 159 19.75 -3.98 10.08
N LEU A 160 19.38 -4.61 8.96
CA LEU A 160 18.55 -4.00 7.91
C LEU A 160 17.20 -3.54 8.46
N ARG A 161 16.50 -4.40 9.23
CA ARG A 161 15.23 -4.08 9.86
C ARG A 161 15.34 -2.85 10.76
N ASP A 162 16.37 -2.79 11.62
CA ASP A 162 16.56 -1.70 12.57
C ASP A 162 16.89 -0.38 11.86
N SER A 163 17.74 -0.44 10.83
CA SER A 163 18.07 0.72 10.00
C SER A 163 16.86 1.22 9.22
N LEU A 164 16.10 0.31 8.58
CA LEU A 164 14.88 0.65 7.84
C LEU A 164 13.83 1.29 8.76
N ARG A 165 13.66 0.76 9.96
CA ARG A 165 12.76 1.33 10.98
C ARG A 165 13.16 2.77 11.30
N ALA A 166 14.44 3.02 11.57
CA ALA A 166 14.93 4.38 11.88
C ALA A 166 14.66 5.36 10.74
N GLN A 167 14.87 4.94 9.48
CA GLN A 167 14.57 5.78 8.31
C GLN A 167 13.06 5.98 8.11
N ALA A 168 12.24 4.97 8.36
CA ALA A 168 10.78 5.08 8.29
C ALA A 168 10.26 6.08 9.34
N GLU A 169 10.73 5.99 10.58
CA GLU A 169 10.38 6.92 11.66
C GLU A 169 10.80 8.36 11.31
N ALA A 170 12.01 8.55 10.79
CA ALA A 170 12.51 9.86 10.35
C ALA A 170 11.68 10.45 9.20
N ALA A 171 11.11 9.60 8.32
CA ALA A 171 10.23 10.00 7.24
C ALA A 171 8.77 10.22 7.67
N GLY A 172 8.42 9.99 8.94
CA GLY A 172 7.06 10.04 9.47
C GLY A 172 6.17 8.90 8.95
N ALA A 173 6.78 7.78 8.59
CA ALA A 173 6.09 6.60 8.09
C ALA A 173 5.59 5.69 9.24
N VAL A 174 4.55 4.91 8.96
CA VAL A 174 4.20 3.78 9.81
C VAL A 174 5.11 2.62 9.46
N PHE A 175 5.84 2.10 10.45
CA PHE A 175 6.70 0.93 10.28
C PHE A 175 6.03 -0.32 10.85
N VAL A 176 6.05 -1.40 10.09
CA VAL A 176 5.55 -2.73 10.47
C VAL A 176 6.73 -3.71 10.48
N ASP A 177 6.83 -4.50 11.53
CA ASP A 177 7.94 -5.43 11.74
C ASP A 177 7.48 -6.89 11.64
N PRO A 178 7.58 -7.53 10.46
CA PRO A 178 7.22 -8.93 10.29
C PRO A 178 8.05 -9.89 11.16
N LEU A 179 9.27 -9.50 11.54
CA LEU A 179 10.14 -10.31 12.41
C LEU A 179 9.61 -10.30 13.85
N ALA A 180 9.33 -9.10 14.41
CA ALA A 180 8.78 -8.96 15.75
C ALA A 180 7.38 -9.58 15.86
N GLU A 181 6.56 -9.44 14.82
CA GLU A 181 5.23 -10.04 14.74
C GLU A 181 5.25 -11.53 14.36
N ARG A 182 6.43 -12.10 14.06
CA ARG A 182 6.63 -13.51 13.78
C ARG A 182 5.72 -14.04 12.66
N TRP A 183 5.58 -13.30 11.56
CA TRP A 183 4.58 -13.57 10.52
C TRP A 183 4.60 -15.01 9.99
N PHE A 184 5.78 -15.59 9.77
CA PHE A 184 5.92 -16.93 9.18
C PHE A 184 6.41 -18.00 10.17
N VAL A 185 6.74 -17.60 11.41
CA VAL A 185 7.33 -18.52 12.40
C VAL A 185 6.33 -19.59 12.81
N GLY A 186 6.73 -20.85 12.64
CA GLY A 186 5.87 -22.00 12.96
C GLY A 186 4.79 -22.28 11.91
N ARG A 187 4.86 -21.62 10.74
CA ARG A 187 3.90 -21.74 9.65
C ARG A 187 4.60 -22.21 8.36
N PRO A 188 5.09 -23.46 8.32
CA PRO A 188 5.76 -24.00 7.14
C PRO A 188 4.84 -24.09 5.90
N ASP A 189 3.52 -24.13 6.11
CA ASP A 189 2.50 -24.10 5.06
C ASP A 189 2.48 -22.78 4.25
N LEU A 190 3.02 -21.72 4.81
CA LEU A 190 3.04 -20.40 4.19
C LEU A 190 4.28 -20.15 3.33
N ILE A 191 5.31 -20.99 3.43
CA ILE A 191 6.58 -20.87 2.73
C ILE A 191 6.77 -22.07 1.80
N GLY A 192 7.24 -21.81 0.60
CA GLY A 192 7.49 -22.82 -0.41
C GLY A 192 8.69 -23.72 -0.08
N PRO A 193 8.87 -24.80 -0.88
CA PRO A 193 9.99 -25.74 -0.74
C PRO A 193 11.38 -25.11 -0.78
N ASP A 194 11.52 -23.94 -1.39
CA ASP A 194 12.78 -23.19 -1.41
C ASP A 194 13.17 -22.62 -0.03
N GLY A 195 12.27 -22.68 0.93
CA GLY A 195 12.46 -22.16 2.28
C GLY A 195 12.54 -20.63 2.38
N VAL A 196 12.18 -19.93 1.32
CA VAL A 196 12.31 -18.47 1.20
C VAL A 196 10.99 -17.80 0.84
N HIS A 197 10.40 -18.19 -0.29
CA HIS A 197 9.29 -17.47 -0.86
C HIS A 197 7.93 -17.99 -0.37
N PRO A 198 6.96 -17.07 -0.19
CA PRO A 198 5.63 -17.45 0.23
C PRO A 198 4.88 -18.27 -0.85
N THR A 199 4.12 -19.27 -0.38
CA THR A 199 3.12 -19.97 -1.19
C THR A 199 1.90 -19.07 -1.46
N ASP A 200 0.93 -19.55 -2.26
CA ASP A 200 -0.37 -18.88 -2.40
C ASP A 200 -1.07 -18.68 -1.04
N ALA A 201 -0.91 -19.62 -0.10
CA ALA A 201 -1.39 -19.48 1.28
C ALA A 201 -0.61 -18.39 2.04
N GLY A 202 0.69 -18.29 1.82
CA GLY A 202 1.53 -17.23 2.36
C GLY A 202 1.11 -15.85 1.86
N HIS A 203 0.81 -15.73 0.56
CA HIS A 203 0.30 -14.49 -0.01
C HIS A 203 -1.10 -14.13 0.52
N ALA A 204 -1.99 -15.11 0.71
CA ALA A 204 -3.28 -14.87 1.34
C ALA A 204 -3.12 -14.35 2.77
N TYR A 205 -2.23 -14.97 3.54
CA TYR A 205 -1.90 -14.55 4.90
C TYR A 205 -1.31 -13.12 4.94
N MET A 206 -0.37 -12.80 4.03
CA MET A 206 0.16 -11.43 3.93
C MET A 206 -0.95 -10.42 3.61
N ALA A 207 -1.88 -10.75 2.72
CA ALA A 207 -3.01 -9.88 2.41
C ALA A 207 -3.90 -9.61 3.63
N GLU A 208 -4.17 -10.62 4.46
CA GLU A 208 -4.92 -10.49 5.71
C GLU A 208 -4.21 -9.59 6.72
N LYS A 209 -2.89 -9.61 6.75
CA LYS A 209 -2.07 -8.74 7.60
C LYS A 209 -2.00 -7.30 7.07
N ILE A 210 -1.80 -7.14 5.75
CA ILE A 210 -1.48 -5.84 5.15
C ILE A 210 -2.74 -5.01 4.85
N ALA A 211 -3.85 -5.64 4.43
CA ALA A 211 -5.07 -4.89 4.10
C ALA A 211 -5.59 -4.01 5.25
N PRO A 212 -5.66 -4.47 6.51
CA PRO A 212 -6.05 -3.62 7.64
C PRO A 212 -5.08 -2.45 7.87
N LEU A 213 -3.77 -2.66 7.64
CA LEU A 213 -2.75 -1.61 7.77
C LEU A 213 -2.96 -0.53 6.71
N ILE A 214 -3.15 -0.92 5.44
CA ILE A 214 -3.50 0.01 4.36
C ILE A 214 -4.78 0.77 4.72
N ARG A 215 -5.84 0.06 5.14
CA ARG A 215 -7.10 0.70 5.52
C ARG A 215 -6.92 1.77 6.60
N SER A 216 -6.08 1.51 7.60
CA SER A 216 -5.83 2.45 8.68
C SER A 216 -5.14 3.74 8.23
N GLN A 217 -4.40 3.69 7.11
CA GLN A 217 -3.76 4.86 6.52
C GLN A 217 -4.69 5.67 5.61
N LEU A 218 -5.66 5.00 5.01
CA LEU A 218 -6.67 5.65 4.20
C LEU A 218 -7.73 6.26 5.14
N ALA A 219 -8.08 7.54 4.96
CA ALA A 219 -9.15 8.20 5.73
C ALA A 219 -10.54 7.72 5.26
N ILE A 220 -10.79 6.41 5.36
CA ILE A 220 -12.06 5.79 4.96
C ILE A 220 -12.96 5.74 6.18
N PRO A 221 -14.13 6.42 6.18
CA PRO A 221 -15.10 6.29 7.26
C PRO A 221 -15.51 4.82 7.41
N LEU A 222 -15.60 4.35 8.66
CA LEU A 222 -16.23 3.06 8.93
C LEU A 222 -17.67 3.15 8.39
N SER A 223 -18.05 2.26 7.48
CA SER A 223 -19.44 2.10 7.10
C SER A 223 -20.20 1.72 8.37
N ALA A 224 -21.14 2.58 8.80
CA ALA A 224 -22.04 2.25 9.87
C ALA A 224 -22.80 0.97 9.47
N SER A 225 -22.60 -0.10 10.23
CA SER A 225 -23.32 -1.37 10.13
C SER A 225 -24.75 -1.21 10.61
#